data_0713cd1ec275ac163f5e071710ec6455
#
_entry.id   0713cd1ec275ac163f5e071710ec6455
#
_cell.length_a   1.000
_cell.length_b   1.000
_cell.length_c   1.000
_cell.angle_alpha   90.00
_cell.angle_beta   90.00
_cell.angle_gamma   90.00
#
_symmetry.space_group_name_H-M   'P 1'
#
loop_
_entity.id
_entity.type
_entity.pdbx_description
1 polymer ?
#
loop_
_entity_poly.entity_id
_entity_poly.type
_entity_poly.pdbx_seq_one_letter_code
_entity_poly.pdbx_strand_id
1 'polypeptide(L)'
;MNVQSHLFVLAYLPVVLIVWRVLDGRAGNRYARAFLLCAGVLFCGWGSPLSLAVLAGEGAASSWLGCRIARDRSRGRPLLWAGAALLLAVLAFFKYTGFLLSMTPLEGLFTPPAWLAPLGLSFVTFQQLFWLRDCYDGQVGADVSPLDYACCLTFFATVTCGPITRVGELAPQLRRPAPFSWENLSAGLYCFALGLAKKVLVSAVFANGADYGFARAGALAPMDCALTILCYTLQIYFDFSGYCDIASGMARMMGVELPVNFNSPYQAVSIKDFWGRWHITLSRFFRQCVYIPLGGNRKGTAVTCRNIMLIFLLSGLWHGAGWGFIVWGALHGGAQVAERLLKGKVSLPKPLAWLLTFLFVNIAWVFFRADSVGQALALLSGLFQPGWGLPSPGFAGALPMTVICNALVSLPGQLLEGGRALLYWAPLMAIPAGLALLACPNPLVQTKQFRPAVWKAVLCVLCLVVSVIFFSGVDTFIYANF
;
A
#
# COMPACT_ATOMS: atom_id res chain seq x y z
N MET A 1 13.18 6.70 8.32
CA MET A 1 12.85 5.96 9.56
C MET A 1 11.75 4.96 9.25
N ASN A 2 11.72 3.77 9.90
CA ASN A 2 10.65 2.78 9.68
C ASN A 2 9.54 2.97 10.71
N VAL A 3 8.26 3.01 10.27
CA VAL A 3 7.09 3.17 11.14
C VAL A 3 6.85 1.97 12.08
N GLN A 4 7.41 0.81 11.76
CA GLN A 4 7.38 -0.41 12.58
C GLN A 4 8.71 -0.62 13.30
N SER A 5 9.24 0.41 13.92
CA SER A 5 10.42 0.34 14.78
C SER A 5 10.12 0.84 16.18
N HIS A 6 10.83 0.29 17.16
CA HIS A 6 10.71 0.73 18.56
C HIS A 6 10.95 2.23 18.70
N LEU A 7 11.97 2.76 18.01
CA LEU A 7 12.29 4.18 18.03
C LEU A 7 11.13 5.03 17.52
N PHE A 8 10.46 4.59 16.41
CA PHE A 8 9.33 5.34 15.87
C PHE A 8 8.14 5.33 16.83
N VAL A 9 7.72 4.14 17.27
CA VAL A 9 6.48 3.98 18.05
C VAL A 9 6.60 4.51 19.47
N LEU A 10 7.77 4.28 20.13
CA LEU A 10 7.94 4.61 21.54
C LEU A 10 8.55 6.00 21.79
N ALA A 11 9.20 6.60 20.82
CA ALA A 11 9.85 7.89 20.99
C ALA A 11 9.38 8.93 19.95
N TYR A 12 9.62 8.68 18.66
CA TYR A 12 9.35 9.69 17.61
C TYR A 12 7.87 10.10 17.56
N LEU A 13 6.96 9.15 17.42
CA LEU A 13 5.53 9.44 17.30
C LEU A 13 4.94 10.15 18.53
N PRO A 14 5.17 9.68 19.79
CA PRO A 14 4.71 10.38 20.96
C PRO A 14 5.23 11.82 21.07
N VAL A 15 6.53 12.04 20.81
CA VAL A 15 7.13 13.38 20.84
C VAL A 15 6.48 14.28 19.79
N VAL A 16 6.31 13.78 18.55
CA VAL A 16 5.67 14.57 17.49
C VAL A 16 4.23 14.94 17.85
N LEU A 17 3.45 13.98 18.37
CA LEU A 17 2.05 14.24 18.76
C LEU A 17 1.95 15.29 19.90
N ILE A 18 2.81 15.18 20.93
CA ILE A 18 2.81 16.11 22.07
C ILE A 18 3.19 17.51 21.60
N VAL A 19 4.33 17.65 20.90
CA VAL A 19 4.83 18.96 20.46
C VAL A 19 3.87 19.60 19.44
N TRP A 20 3.28 18.81 18.52
CA TRP A 20 2.26 19.25 17.59
C TRP A 20 1.09 19.89 18.34
N ARG A 21 0.56 19.23 19.38
CA ARG A 21 -0.55 19.72 20.17
C ARG A 21 -0.23 20.92 21.04
N VAL A 22 0.99 20.98 21.59
CA VAL A 22 1.43 22.15 22.38
C VAL A 22 1.57 23.41 21.51
N LEU A 23 1.98 23.24 20.25
CA LEU A 23 2.17 24.35 19.31
C LEU A 23 0.88 24.69 18.53
N ASP A 24 -0.12 23.81 18.54
CA ASP A 24 -1.37 24.00 17.82
C ASP A 24 -2.12 25.27 18.31
N GLY A 25 -2.78 25.94 17.37
CA GLY A 25 -3.51 27.18 17.66
C GLY A 25 -2.65 28.44 17.81
N ARG A 26 -1.31 28.32 17.89
CA ARG A 26 -0.41 29.47 18.02
C ARG A 26 -0.07 30.07 16.65
N ALA A 27 -0.26 31.37 16.50
CA ALA A 27 0.07 32.14 15.29
C ALA A 27 -0.39 31.44 13.98
N GLY A 28 -1.65 31.02 13.91
CA GLY A 28 -2.19 30.34 12.73
C GLY A 28 -1.54 29.00 12.44
N ASN A 29 -1.11 28.31 13.47
CA ASN A 29 -0.43 27.00 13.40
C ASN A 29 0.92 27.00 12.66
N ARG A 30 1.55 28.19 12.47
CA ARG A 30 2.81 28.30 11.74
C ARG A 30 3.95 27.55 12.44
N TYR A 31 4.04 27.66 13.77
CA TYR A 31 5.08 26.99 14.54
C TYR A 31 4.90 25.47 14.57
N ALA A 32 3.67 24.99 14.69
CA ALA A 32 3.37 23.57 14.61
C ALA A 32 3.72 23.00 13.22
N ARG A 33 3.42 23.73 12.13
CA ARG A 33 3.80 23.32 10.78
C ARG A 33 5.32 23.34 10.55
N ALA A 34 6.02 24.35 11.07
CA ALA A 34 7.48 24.40 11.01
C ALA A 34 8.11 23.21 11.77
N PHE A 35 7.61 22.90 12.95
CA PHE A 35 8.01 21.70 13.70
C PHE A 35 7.69 20.42 12.92
N LEU A 36 6.50 20.30 12.34
CA LEU A 36 6.11 19.15 11.52
C LEU A 36 7.02 18.96 10.33
N LEU A 37 7.44 20.05 9.66
CA LEU A 37 8.43 20.00 8.60
C LEU A 37 9.77 19.46 9.10
N CYS A 38 10.28 19.96 10.25
CA CYS A 38 11.52 19.45 10.84
C CYS A 38 11.42 17.95 11.18
N ALA A 39 10.29 17.52 11.77
CA ALA A 39 10.03 16.12 12.05
C ALA A 39 9.96 15.29 10.77
N GLY A 40 9.28 15.77 9.73
CA GLY A 40 9.21 15.09 8.42
C GLY A 40 10.56 14.98 7.74
N VAL A 41 11.38 16.04 7.76
CA VAL A 41 12.76 16.04 7.26
C VAL A 41 13.61 15.01 8.01
N LEU A 42 13.53 14.99 9.34
CA LEU A 42 14.20 13.97 10.15
C LEU A 42 13.76 12.57 9.79
N PHE A 43 12.45 12.35 9.61
CA PHE A 43 11.90 11.05 9.22
C PHE A 43 12.41 10.59 7.84
N CYS A 44 12.36 11.46 6.83
CA CYS A 44 12.78 11.15 5.45
C CYS A 44 14.30 10.97 5.34
N GLY A 45 15.08 11.80 6.06
CA GLY A 45 16.54 11.76 6.03
C GLY A 45 17.17 10.67 6.90
N TRP A 46 16.38 9.99 7.75
CA TRP A 46 16.89 8.99 8.68
C TRP A 46 17.47 7.77 7.93
N GLY A 47 18.80 7.68 7.91
CA GLY A 47 19.53 6.59 7.25
C GLY A 47 19.65 6.70 5.72
N SER A 48 19.11 7.76 5.08
CA SER A 48 19.24 8.00 3.65
C SER A 48 19.29 9.48 3.31
N PRO A 49 20.45 10.13 3.38
CA PRO A 49 20.63 11.53 2.96
C PRO A 49 20.24 11.75 1.49
N LEU A 50 20.47 10.75 0.62
CA LEU A 50 20.10 10.79 -0.79
C LEU A 50 18.59 10.93 -0.96
N SER A 51 17.79 10.17 -0.18
CA SER A 51 16.32 10.28 -0.22
C SER A 51 15.86 11.70 0.11
N LEU A 52 16.48 12.32 1.11
CA LEU A 52 16.15 13.71 1.47
C LEU A 52 16.56 14.70 0.39
N ALA A 53 17.76 14.54 -0.22
CA ALA A 53 18.23 15.41 -1.28
C ALA A 53 17.34 15.36 -2.53
N VAL A 54 16.94 14.16 -2.96
CA VAL A 54 16.03 13.96 -4.09
C VAL A 54 14.66 14.56 -3.79
N LEU A 55 14.08 14.26 -2.61
CA LEU A 55 12.80 14.81 -2.19
C LEU A 55 12.81 16.34 -2.13
N ALA A 56 13.87 16.94 -1.61
CA ALA A 56 14.03 18.39 -1.53
C ALA A 56 14.16 19.02 -2.92
N GLY A 57 14.98 18.43 -3.83
CA GLY A 57 15.16 18.92 -5.19
C GLY A 57 13.88 18.85 -6.01
N GLU A 58 13.22 17.68 -6.05
CA GLU A 58 11.93 17.52 -6.72
C GLU A 58 10.84 18.41 -6.11
N GLY A 59 10.80 18.48 -4.76
CA GLY A 59 9.86 19.32 -4.03
C GLY A 59 10.02 20.80 -4.33
N ALA A 60 11.25 21.32 -4.39
CA ALA A 60 11.52 22.70 -4.76
C ALA A 60 11.10 22.99 -6.23
N ALA A 61 11.48 22.11 -7.17
CA ALA A 61 11.14 22.25 -8.57
C ALA A 61 9.62 22.21 -8.79
N SER A 62 8.92 21.23 -8.24
CA SER A 62 7.48 21.08 -8.39
C SER A 62 6.68 22.18 -7.67
N SER A 63 7.16 22.67 -6.51
CA SER A 63 6.58 23.84 -5.83
C SER A 63 6.67 25.08 -6.71
N TRP A 64 7.85 25.37 -7.24
CA TRP A 64 8.06 26.51 -8.10
C TRP A 64 7.21 26.45 -9.38
N LEU A 65 7.21 25.29 -10.08
CA LEU A 65 6.38 25.07 -11.26
C LEU A 65 4.90 25.23 -10.96
N GLY A 66 4.41 24.60 -9.87
CA GLY A 66 3.01 24.69 -9.47
C GLY A 66 2.56 26.12 -9.17
N CYS A 67 3.39 26.89 -8.45
CA CYS A 67 3.12 28.31 -8.20
C CYS A 67 3.09 29.15 -9.50
N ARG A 68 3.97 28.86 -10.46
CA ARG A 68 3.97 29.53 -11.78
C ARG A 68 2.72 29.18 -12.57
N ILE A 69 2.33 27.91 -12.61
CA ILE A 69 1.11 27.44 -13.26
C ILE A 69 -0.13 28.10 -12.64
N ALA A 70 -0.22 28.14 -11.29
CA ALA A 70 -1.36 28.72 -10.60
C ALA A 70 -1.52 30.23 -10.85
N ARG A 71 -0.40 30.97 -11.06
CA ARG A 71 -0.42 32.41 -11.35
C ARG A 71 -0.82 32.72 -12.79
N ASP A 72 -0.39 31.91 -13.76
CA ASP A 72 -0.71 32.08 -15.17
C ASP A 72 -1.03 30.73 -15.82
N ARG A 73 -2.30 30.34 -15.75
CA ARG A 73 -2.79 29.08 -16.31
C ARG A 73 -2.79 29.07 -17.83
N SER A 74 -2.85 30.22 -18.49
CA SER A 74 -2.82 30.32 -19.94
C SER A 74 -1.51 29.78 -20.51
N ARG A 75 -0.40 30.00 -19.81
CA ARG A 75 0.94 29.47 -20.09
C ARG A 75 1.29 28.22 -19.29
N GLY A 76 0.36 27.70 -18.49
CA GLY A 76 0.59 26.59 -17.57
C GLY A 76 0.82 25.23 -18.24
N ARG A 77 0.29 25.00 -19.45
CA ARG A 77 0.36 23.68 -20.11
C ARG A 77 1.80 23.21 -20.41
N PRO A 78 2.71 24.01 -20.98
CA PRO A 78 4.11 23.61 -21.15
C PRO A 78 4.82 23.32 -19.81
N LEU A 79 4.56 24.15 -18.78
CA LEU A 79 5.14 23.98 -17.46
C LEU A 79 4.65 22.70 -16.78
N LEU A 80 3.36 22.35 -16.94
CA LEU A 80 2.80 21.09 -16.47
C LEU A 80 3.52 19.88 -17.10
N TRP A 81 3.71 19.88 -18.42
CA TRP A 81 4.39 18.79 -19.09
C TRP A 81 5.89 18.73 -18.77
N ALA A 82 6.56 19.88 -18.64
CA ALA A 82 7.96 19.93 -18.21
C ALA A 82 8.14 19.39 -16.80
N GLY A 83 7.27 19.77 -15.87
CA GLY A 83 7.28 19.24 -14.51
C GLY A 83 6.97 17.75 -14.45
N ALA A 84 5.97 17.29 -15.20
CA ALA A 84 5.66 15.87 -15.29
C ALA A 84 6.81 15.07 -15.88
N ALA A 85 7.45 15.55 -16.93
CA ALA A 85 8.62 14.91 -17.54
C ALA A 85 9.80 14.83 -16.57
N LEU A 86 10.09 15.91 -15.82
CA LEU A 86 11.14 15.93 -14.81
C LEU A 86 10.90 14.86 -13.72
N LEU A 87 9.72 14.88 -13.11
CA LEU A 87 9.38 13.96 -12.03
C LEU A 87 9.38 12.49 -12.49
N LEU A 88 8.84 12.22 -13.68
CA LEU A 88 8.84 10.88 -14.26
C LEU A 88 10.24 10.43 -14.69
N ALA A 89 11.11 11.34 -15.14
CA ALA A 89 12.50 11.03 -15.47
C ALA A 89 13.30 10.63 -14.22
N VAL A 90 13.13 11.35 -13.11
CA VAL A 90 13.77 10.99 -11.83
C VAL A 90 13.26 9.64 -11.33
N LEU A 91 11.95 9.41 -11.35
CA LEU A 91 11.36 8.12 -11.00
C LEU A 91 11.91 7.01 -11.91
N ALA A 92 11.97 7.22 -13.22
CA ALA A 92 12.47 6.26 -14.18
C ALA A 92 13.95 5.94 -13.94
N PHE A 93 14.76 6.94 -13.66
CA PHE A 93 16.17 6.75 -13.37
C PHE A 93 16.41 5.83 -12.17
N PHE A 94 15.76 6.09 -11.05
CA PHE A 94 15.98 5.26 -9.86
C PHE A 94 15.30 3.88 -9.94
N LYS A 95 14.19 3.76 -10.65
CA LYS A 95 13.39 2.54 -10.63
C LYS A 95 13.68 1.58 -11.80
N TYR A 96 13.96 2.12 -13.00
CA TYR A 96 14.01 1.30 -14.20
C TYR A 96 15.42 1.13 -14.79
N THR A 97 16.43 1.87 -14.32
CA THR A 97 17.78 1.80 -14.88
C THR A 97 18.32 0.36 -14.88
N GLY A 98 18.22 -0.36 -13.76
CA GLY A 98 18.65 -1.76 -13.68
C GLY A 98 17.91 -2.67 -14.64
N PHE A 99 16.58 -2.54 -14.71
CA PHE A 99 15.74 -3.33 -15.60
C PHE A 99 16.01 -3.04 -17.09
N LEU A 100 16.22 -1.78 -17.45
CA LEU A 100 16.57 -1.43 -18.84
C LEU A 100 17.96 -1.92 -19.24
N LEU A 101 18.90 -1.85 -18.32
CA LEU A 101 20.26 -2.37 -18.56
C LEU A 101 20.25 -3.90 -18.74
N SER A 102 19.44 -4.64 -17.98
CA SER A 102 19.32 -6.10 -18.11
C SER A 102 18.74 -6.54 -19.47
N MET A 103 18.15 -5.64 -20.24
CA MET A 103 17.67 -5.89 -21.61
C MET A 103 18.71 -5.58 -22.69
N THR A 104 19.90 -5.12 -22.32
CA THR A 104 20.93 -4.66 -23.25
C THR A 104 22.20 -5.50 -23.10
N PRO A 105 23.08 -5.57 -24.13
CA PRO A 105 24.40 -6.19 -24.00
C PRO A 105 25.32 -5.52 -22.97
N LEU A 106 24.88 -4.40 -22.38
CA LEU A 106 25.62 -3.65 -21.36
C LEU A 106 25.47 -4.22 -19.95
N GLU A 107 24.66 -5.26 -19.75
CA GLU A 107 24.37 -5.86 -18.43
C GLU A 107 25.63 -6.30 -17.67
N GLY A 108 26.71 -6.67 -18.33
CA GLY A 108 27.98 -7.01 -17.69
C GLY A 108 29.01 -5.89 -17.59
N LEU A 109 28.78 -4.77 -18.30
CA LEU A 109 29.73 -3.65 -18.38
C LEU A 109 29.38 -2.51 -17.44
N PHE A 110 28.14 -2.40 -17.00
CA PHE A 110 27.65 -1.39 -16.11
C PHE A 110 26.90 -2.03 -14.96
N THR A 111 27.55 -2.17 -13.83
CA THR A 111 26.84 -2.43 -12.56
C THR A 111 26.21 -1.11 -12.16
N PRO A 112 24.85 -0.97 -12.24
CA PRO A 112 24.23 0.22 -11.68
C PRO A 112 24.68 0.31 -10.22
N PRO A 113 25.09 1.48 -9.75
CA PRO A 113 25.33 1.65 -8.32
C PRO A 113 24.10 1.11 -7.61
N ALA A 114 24.29 0.35 -6.53
CA ALA A 114 23.21 -0.12 -5.67
C ALA A 114 22.58 1.10 -4.95
N TRP A 115 22.06 2.03 -5.74
CA TRP A 115 21.33 3.18 -5.23
C TRP A 115 19.96 2.65 -4.83
N LEU A 116 19.82 2.45 -3.54
CA LEU A 116 18.50 2.25 -2.96
C LEU A 116 17.60 3.38 -3.46
N ALA A 117 16.49 3.02 -4.09
CA ALA A 117 15.51 4.00 -4.52
C ALA A 117 15.15 4.91 -3.34
N PRO A 118 15.07 6.24 -3.54
CA PRO A 118 14.73 7.16 -2.46
C PRO A 118 13.41 6.78 -1.79
N LEU A 119 13.36 6.91 -0.46
CA LEU A 119 12.23 6.53 0.35
C LEU A 119 10.92 7.18 -0.16
N GLY A 120 9.93 6.38 -0.50
CA GLY A 120 8.62 6.86 -0.94
C GLY A 120 8.59 7.55 -2.30
N LEU A 121 9.67 7.48 -3.11
CA LEU A 121 9.80 8.19 -4.39
C LEU A 121 8.56 8.02 -5.28
N SER A 122 8.07 6.80 -5.46
CA SER A 122 6.90 6.50 -6.30
C SER A 122 5.62 7.21 -5.82
N PHE A 123 5.39 7.26 -4.51
CA PHE A 123 4.21 7.90 -3.90
C PHE A 123 4.31 9.42 -3.94
N VAL A 124 5.50 9.95 -3.61
CA VAL A 124 5.77 11.39 -3.64
C VAL A 124 5.70 11.93 -5.06
N THR A 125 6.21 11.21 -6.07
CA THR A 125 6.06 11.58 -7.48
C THR A 125 4.59 11.76 -7.85
N PHE A 126 3.70 10.84 -7.45
CA PHE A 126 2.27 10.97 -7.75
C PHE A 126 1.61 12.12 -6.98
N GLN A 127 2.01 12.39 -5.75
CA GLN A 127 1.53 13.55 -5.00
C GLN A 127 1.95 14.87 -5.68
N GLN A 128 3.17 14.95 -6.20
CA GLN A 128 3.68 16.11 -6.93
C GLN A 128 3.00 16.28 -8.30
N LEU A 129 2.74 15.18 -9.02
CA LEU A 129 1.97 15.21 -10.26
C LEU A 129 0.53 15.70 -10.03
N PHE A 130 -0.11 15.26 -8.93
CA PHE A 130 -1.40 15.81 -8.50
C PHE A 130 -1.32 17.32 -8.25
N TRP A 131 -0.28 17.78 -7.53
CA TRP A 131 -0.07 19.19 -7.26
C TRP A 131 0.00 20.03 -8.54
N LEU A 132 0.85 19.64 -9.49
CA LEU A 132 0.99 20.33 -10.77
C LEU A 132 -0.33 20.34 -11.54
N ARG A 133 -1.04 19.23 -11.55
CA ARG A 133 -2.34 19.09 -12.20
C ARG A 133 -3.41 19.95 -11.54
N ASP A 134 -3.46 19.97 -10.20
CA ASP A 134 -4.42 20.76 -9.44
C ASP A 134 -4.21 22.26 -9.63
N CYS A 135 -2.96 22.70 -9.70
CA CYS A 135 -2.62 24.08 -10.05
C CYS A 135 -3.10 24.44 -11.46
N TYR A 136 -2.91 23.54 -12.42
CA TYR A 136 -3.35 23.76 -13.81
C TYR A 136 -4.88 23.80 -13.95
N ASP A 137 -5.58 22.88 -13.30
CA ASP A 137 -7.04 22.79 -13.30
C ASP A 137 -7.72 23.87 -12.42
N GLY A 138 -6.93 24.62 -11.66
CA GLY A 138 -7.43 25.66 -10.75
C GLY A 138 -8.10 25.15 -9.50
N GLN A 139 -7.83 23.92 -9.14
CA GLN A 139 -8.31 23.30 -7.90
C GLN A 139 -7.57 23.86 -6.68
N VAL A 140 -6.34 24.33 -6.88
CA VAL A 140 -5.50 24.94 -5.85
C VAL A 140 -5.00 26.29 -6.34
N GLY A 141 -5.09 27.30 -5.49
CA GLY A 141 -4.64 28.65 -5.77
C GLY A 141 -3.15 28.87 -5.46
N ALA A 142 -2.67 30.08 -5.76
CA ALA A 142 -1.30 30.51 -5.42
C ALA A 142 -1.13 30.83 -3.91
N ASP A 143 -2.14 30.61 -3.08
CA ASP A 143 -2.18 30.83 -1.63
C ASP A 143 -1.49 29.73 -0.83
N VAL A 144 -1.16 28.59 -1.45
CA VAL A 144 -0.39 27.53 -0.80
C VAL A 144 1.06 27.99 -0.63
N SER A 145 1.45 28.19 0.62
CA SER A 145 2.82 28.61 0.94
C SER A 145 3.82 27.47 0.71
N PRO A 146 5.11 27.79 0.45
CA PRO A 146 6.16 26.77 0.39
C PRO A 146 6.23 25.88 1.65
N LEU A 147 5.95 26.45 2.82
CA LEU A 147 5.88 25.70 4.09
C LEU A 147 4.76 24.66 4.06
N ASP A 148 3.57 25.03 3.58
CA ASP A 148 2.44 24.09 3.48
C ASP A 148 2.74 22.95 2.54
N TYR A 149 3.30 23.29 1.38
CA TYR A 149 3.68 22.31 0.37
C TYR A 149 4.74 21.33 0.91
N ALA A 150 5.81 21.86 1.53
CA ALA A 150 6.86 21.06 2.12
C ALA A 150 6.33 20.14 3.24
N CYS A 151 5.44 20.65 4.10
CA CYS A 151 4.78 19.83 5.13
C CYS A 151 3.95 18.70 4.50
N CYS A 152 3.24 18.95 3.41
CA CYS A 152 2.48 17.91 2.72
C CYS A 152 3.38 16.81 2.12
N LEU A 153 4.51 17.20 1.50
CA LEU A 153 5.44 16.25 0.91
C LEU A 153 6.20 15.41 1.92
N THR A 154 6.56 16.01 3.07
CA THR A 154 7.34 15.33 4.11
C THR A 154 6.48 14.76 5.22
N PHE A 155 5.15 14.76 5.06
CA PHE A 155 4.24 14.24 6.08
C PHE A 155 4.49 12.77 6.33
N PHE A 156 5.12 12.46 7.46
CA PHE A 156 5.62 11.13 7.79
C PHE A 156 4.54 10.03 7.76
N ALA A 157 3.26 10.40 7.95
CA ALA A 157 2.16 9.46 7.86
C ALA A 157 1.89 8.96 6.42
N THR A 158 2.25 9.74 5.40
CA THR A 158 1.91 9.42 4.00
C THR A 158 3.09 9.29 3.07
N VAL A 159 4.26 9.86 3.42
CA VAL A 159 5.41 10.01 2.52
C VAL A 159 5.98 8.69 1.98
N THR A 160 5.90 7.60 2.74
CA THR A 160 6.45 6.30 2.30
C THR A 160 5.48 5.54 1.42
N CYS A 161 4.35 5.07 1.98
CA CYS A 161 3.36 4.22 1.31
C CYS A 161 1.93 4.49 1.80
N GLY A 162 1.68 5.66 2.39
CA GLY A 162 0.35 6.04 2.86
C GLY A 162 -0.63 6.31 1.70
N PRO A 163 -1.88 6.61 2.02
CA PRO A 163 -2.83 7.07 1.01
C PRO A 163 -2.27 8.27 0.24
N ILE A 164 -2.34 8.25 -1.10
CA ILE A 164 -1.87 9.36 -1.94
C ILE A 164 -2.79 10.57 -1.70
N THR A 165 -2.26 11.58 -1.00
CA THR A 165 -2.98 12.79 -0.63
C THR A 165 -2.78 13.91 -1.66
N ARG A 166 -3.75 14.82 -1.75
CA ARG A 166 -3.62 16.05 -2.53
C ARG A 166 -3.25 17.19 -1.61
N VAL A 167 -2.37 18.07 -2.07
CA VAL A 167 -1.97 19.27 -1.31
C VAL A 167 -3.18 20.13 -0.95
N GLY A 168 -4.13 20.29 -1.88
CA GLY A 168 -5.37 21.03 -1.64
C GLY A 168 -6.29 20.42 -0.57
N GLU A 169 -6.16 19.13 -0.28
CA GLU A 169 -6.93 18.44 0.78
C GLU A 169 -6.19 18.43 2.13
N LEU A 170 -4.86 18.30 2.10
CA LEU A 170 -4.05 18.16 3.30
C LEU A 170 -3.60 19.50 3.90
N ALA A 171 -3.15 20.45 3.08
CA ALA A 171 -2.63 21.73 3.56
C ALA A 171 -3.65 22.54 4.39
N PRO A 172 -4.94 22.66 4.02
CA PRO A 172 -5.93 23.34 4.85
C PRO A 172 -6.10 22.70 6.24
N GLN A 173 -6.02 21.37 6.33
CA GLN A 173 -6.13 20.63 7.59
C GLN A 173 -4.88 20.85 8.47
N LEU A 174 -3.68 20.91 7.88
CA LEU A 174 -2.45 21.21 8.62
C LEU A 174 -2.43 22.68 9.12
N ARG A 175 -3.06 23.60 8.39
CA ARG A 175 -3.24 25.00 8.84
C ARG A 175 -4.24 25.11 9.99
N ARG A 176 -5.29 24.33 9.95
CA ARG A 176 -6.39 24.32 10.94
C ARG A 176 -6.81 22.88 11.23
N PRO A 177 -6.03 22.14 12.01
CA PRO A 177 -6.39 20.78 12.37
C PRO A 177 -7.65 20.79 13.26
N ALA A 178 -8.35 19.66 13.26
CA ALA A 178 -9.48 19.51 14.19
C ALA A 178 -9.01 19.69 15.64
N PRO A 179 -9.79 20.37 16.48
CA PRO A 179 -9.46 20.57 17.89
C PRO A 179 -9.16 19.23 18.58
N PHE A 180 -8.36 19.29 19.62
CA PHE A 180 -8.10 18.09 20.42
C PHE A 180 -9.42 17.53 20.97
N SER A 181 -9.61 16.23 20.77
CA SER A 181 -10.68 15.47 21.43
C SER A 181 -10.17 14.09 21.83
N TRP A 182 -10.62 13.62 22.98
CA TRP A 182 -10.33 12.25 23.45
C TRP A 182 -10.90 11.20 22.51
N GLU A 183 -11.98 11.52 21.83
CA GLU A 183 -12.57 10.64 20.81
C GLU A 183 -11.63 10.47 19.61
N ASN A 184 -11.08 11.56 19.06
CA ASN A 184 -10.14 11.49 17.96
C ASN A 184 -8.83 10.82 18.36
N LEU A 185 -8.33 11.05 19.57
CA LEU A 185 -7.13 10.39 20.07
C LEU A 185 -7.36 8.88 20.21
N SER A 186 -8.45 8.47 20.89
CA SER A 186 -8.75 7.05 21.12
C SER A 186 -9.09 6.30 19.82
N ALA A 187 -9.84 6.92 18.91
CA ALA A 187 -10.14 6.36 17.60
C ALA A 187 -8.88 6.24 16.73
N GLY A 188 -8.01 7.25 16.75
CA GLY A 188 -6.73 7.23 16.04
C GLY A 188 -5.80 6.16 16.59
N LEU A 189 -5.67 6.06 17.92
CA LEU A 189 -4.84 5.04 18.57
C LEU A 189 -5.36 3.63 18.29
N TYR A 190 -6.68 3.41 18.33
CA TYR A 190 -7.29 2.13 17.98
C TYR A 190 -7.01 1.74 16.53
N CYS A 191 -7.17 2.68 15.58
CA CYS A 191 -6.86 2.46 14.17
C CYS A 191 -5.37 2.12 13.97
N PHE A 192 -4.48 2.86 14.62
CA PHE A 192 -3.04 2.65 14.60
C PHE A 192 -2.65 1.26 15.14
N ALA A 193 -3.20 0.86 16.29
CA ALA A 193 -2.93 -0.44 16.92
C ALA A 193 -3.39 -1.62 16.04
N LEU A 194 -4.60 -1.54 15.49
CA LEU A 194 -5.09 -2.55 14.55
C LEU A 194 -4.27 -2.59 13.27
N GLY A 195 -3.85 -1.43 12.76
CA GLY A 195 -2.96 -1.34 11.61
C GLY A 195 -1.62 -2.02 11.86
N LEU A 196 -1.00 -1.80 13.03
CA LEU A 196 0.21 -2.49 13.44
C LEU A 196 0.00 -4.01 13.54
N ALA A 197 -1.08 -4.46 14.18
CA ALA A 197 -1.39 -5.88 14.29
C ALA A 197 -1.59 -6.54 12.92
N LYS A 198 -2.33 -5.89 12.00
CA LYS A 198 -2.48 -6.36 10.63
C LYS A 198 -1.13 -6.53 9.94
N LYS A 199 -0.26 -5.52 10.05
CA LYS A 199 1.01 -5.49 9.33
C LYS A 199 2.07 -6.38 9.96
N VAL A 200 2.22 -6.34 11.30
CA VAL A 200 3.31 -7.01 12.00
C VAL A 200 2.97 -8.46 12.35
N LEU A 201 1.69 -8.74 12.65
CA LEU A 201 1.29 -10.06 13.10
C LEU A 201 0.61 -10.85 11.98
N VAL A 202 -0.48 -10.30 11.41
CA VAL A 202 -1.30 -11.06 10.46
C VAL A 202 -0.59 -11.23 9.12
N SER A 203 -0.04 -10.14 8.56
CA SER A 203 0.66 -10.20 7.27
C SER A 203 1.91 -11.09 7.34
N ALA A 204 2.68 -11.04 8.43
CA ALA A 204 3.91 -11.83 8.59
C ALA A 204 3.62 -13.35 8.62
N VAL A 205 2.51 -13.79 9.21
CA VAL A 205 2.12 -15.20 9.16
C VAL A 205 1.96 -15.69 7.73
N PHE A 206 1.27 -14.91 6.89
CA PHE A 206 1.02 -15.28 5.51
C PHE A 206 2.22 -15.05 4.60
N ALA A 207 3.12 -14.12 4.95
CA ALA A 207 4.38 -13.91 4.24
C ALA A 207 5.21 -15.20 4.16
N ASN A 208 5.38 -15.88 5.29
CA ASN A 208 6.16 -17.12 5.34
C ASN A 208 5.57 -18.22 4.45
N GLY A 209 4.25 -18.40 4.42
CA GLY A 209 3.59 -19.38 3.55
C GLY A 209 3.74 -19.00 2.06
N ALA A 210 3.62 -17.72 1.73
CA ALA A 210 3.84 -17.22 0.38
C ALA A 210 5.30 -17.44 -0.06
N ASP A 211 6.27 -17.01 0.75
CA ASP A 211 7.70 -17.11 0.43
C ASP A 211 8.16 -18.57 0.31
N TYR A 212 7.68 -19.45 1.20
CA TYR A 212 7.92 -20.89 1.06
C TYR A 212 7.46 -21.42 -0.30
N GLY A 213 6.24 -21.04 -0.70
CA GLY A 213 5.65 -21.53 -1.94
C GLY A 213 6.27 -20.94 -3.19
N PHE A 214 6.48 -19.63 -3.25
CA PHE A 214 7.12 -18.98 -4.40
C PHE A 214 8.57 -19.48 -4.60
N ALA A 215 9.32 -19.69 -3.53
CA ALA A 215 10.68 -20.27 -3.64
C ALA A 215 10.70 -21.68 -4.23
N ARG A 216 9.58 -22.41 -4.24
CA ARG A 216 9.44 -23.80 -4.70
C ARG A 216 8.41 -23.99 -5.80
N ALA A 217 8.07 -22.94 -6.54
CA ALA A 217 6.92 -22.88 -7.46
C ALA A 217 6.79 -24.07 -8.44
N GLY A 218 7.88 -24.68 -8.88
CA GLY A 218 7.86 -25.83 -9.80
C GLY A 218 7.82 -27.21 -9.13
N ALA A 219 7.87 -27.29 -7.80
CA ALA A 219 8.01 -28.55 -7.05
C ALA A 219 6.91 -28.77 -5.99
N LEU A 220 5.87 -27.95 -6.00
CA LEU A 220 4.79 -28.00 -5.01
C LEU A 220 3.67 -28.95 -5.42
N ALA A 221 3.05 -29.63 -4.44
CA ALA A 221 1.77 -30.29 -4.62
C ALA A 221 0.64 -29.28 -4.91
N PRO A 222 -0.46 -29.68 -5.58
CA PRO A 222 -1.55 -28.77 -5.96
C PRO A 222 -2.14 -28.00 -4.78
N MET A 223 -2.31 -28.64 -3.63
CA MET A 223 -2.82 -27.99 -2.41
C MET A 223 -1.85 -26.90 -1.92
N ASP A 224 -0.54 -27.17 -1.92
CA ASP A 224 0.46 -26.18 -1.49
C ASP A 224 0.51 -24.99 -2.46
N CYS A 225 0.32 -25.22 -3.77
CA CYS A 225 0.16 -24.13 -4.75
C CYS A 225 -1.05 -23.24 -4.41
N ALA A 226 -2.20 -23.85 -4.17
CA ALA A 226 -3.43 -23.11 -3.82
C ALA A 226 -3.26 -22.29 -2.53
N LEU A 227 -2.68 -22.90 -1.51
CA LEU A 227 -2.45 -22.24 -0.22
C LEU A 227 -1.40 -21.14 -0.34
N THR A 228 -0.37 -21.29 -1.17
CA THR A 228 0.62 -20.25 -1.48
C THR A 228 -0.05 -19.01 -2.05
N ILE A 229 -0.93 -19.19 -3.03
CA ILE A 229 -1.68 -18.10 -3.67
C ILE A 229 -2.57 -17.38 -2.65
N LEU A 230 -3.29 -18.13 -1.81
CA LEU A 230 -4.13 -17.56 -0.76
C LEU A 230 -3.29 -16.83 0.29
N CYS A 231 -2.16 -17.41 0.71
CA CYS A 231 -1.23 -16.74 1.63
C CYS A 231 -0.76 -15.39 1.07
N TYR A 232 -0.36 -15.33 -0.19
CA TYR A 232 0.06 -14.05 -0.78
C TYR A 232 -1.10 -13.04 -0.87
N THR A 233 -2.30 -13.49 -1.21
CA THR A 233 -3.51 -12.65 -1.22
C THR A 233 -3.79 -12.03 0.15
N LEU A 234 -3.65 -12.82 1.22
CA LEU A 234 -3.82 -12.34 2.59
C LEU A 234 -2.66 -11.42 3.01
N GLN A 235 -1.42 -11.81 2.71
CA GLN A 235 -0.23 -11.02 2.98
C GLN A 235 -0.34 -9.61 2.41
N ILE A 236 -0.54 -9.47 1.09
CA ILE A 236 -0.55 -8.16 0.42
C ILE A 236 -1.67 -7.25 0.93
N TYR A 237 -2.82 -7.82 1.27
CA TYR A 237 -3.93 -7.05 1.82
C TYR A 237 -3.65 -6.57 3.23
N PHE A 238 -3.25 -7.45 4.14
CA PHE A 238 -3.02 -7.08 5.53
C PHE A 238 -1.78 -6.20 5.69
N ASP A 239 -0.74 -6.40 4.87
CA ASP A 239 0.42 -5.53 4.86
C ASP A 239 0.04 -4.10 4.44
N PHE A 240 -0.59 -3.94 3.29
CA PHE A 240 -0.87 -2.62 2.75
C PHE A 240 -2.06 -1.93 3.42
N SER A 241 -3.16 -2.65 3.71
CA SER A 241 -4.27 -2.05 4.47
C SER A 241 -3.85 -1.70 5.89
N GLY A 242 -3.00 -2.53 6.51
CA GLY A 242 -2.43 -2.25 7.83
C GLY A 242 -1.59 -0.97 7.84
N TYR A 243 -0.76 -0.78 6.82
CA TYR A 243 -0.01 0.46 6.67
C TYR A 243 -0.92 1.70 6.52
N CYS A 244 -1.97 1.60 5.71
CA CYS A 244 -2.94 2.69 5.56
C CYS A 244 -3.71 2.99 6.86
N ASP A 245 -4.01 1.97 7.66
CA ASP A 245 -4.63 2.14 8.98
C ASP A 245 -3.66 2.81 9.96
N ILE A 246 -2.37 2.44 9.97
CA ILE A 246 -1.31 3.11 10.73
C ILE A 246 -1.25 4.60 10.36
N ALA A 247 -1.15 4.89 9.06
CA ALA A 247 -1.08 6.27 8.54
C ALA A 247 -2.30 7.10 8.96
N SER A 248 -3.50 6.54 8.79
CA SER A 248 -4.74 7.21 9.13
C SER A 248 -4.93 7.38 10.65
N GLY A 249 -4.48 6.41 11.43
CA GLY A 249 -4.47 6.50 12.89
C GLY A 249 -3.58 7.64 13.37
N MET A 250 -2.35 7.74 12.85
CA MET A 250 -1.42 8.83 13.15
C MET A 250 -2.00 10.21 12.80
N ALA A 251 -2.50 10.36 11.58
CA ALA A 251 -3.09 11.61 11.12
C ALA A 251 -4.29 12.02 11.98
N ARG A 252 -5.17 11.07 12.34
CA ARG A 252 -6.34 11.33 13.17
C ARG A 252 -5.98 11.78 14.59
N MET A 253 -4.94 11.20 15.20
CA MET A 253 -4.41 11.68 16.48
C MET A 253 -3.93 13.13 16.40
N MET A 254 -3.48 13.58 15.22
CA MET A 254 -3.09 14.96 14.95
C MET A 254 -4.29 15.88 14.61
N GLY A 255 -5.51 15.35 14.46
CA GLY A 255 -6.67 16.09 14.00
C GLY A 255 -6.75 16.25 12.48
N VAL A 256 -6.13 15.36 11.74
CA VAL A 256 -6.07 15.33 10.27
C VAL A 256 -6.74 14.05 9.76
N GLU A 257 -7.61 14.19 8.76
CA GLU A 257 -8.25 13.04 8.10
C GLU A 257 -7.56 12.73 6.77
N LEU A 258 -7.18 11.46 6.59
CA LEU A 258 -6.65 10.96 5.33
C LEU A 258 -7.75 10.29 4.50
N PRO A 259 -7.60 10.27 3.16
CA PRO A 259 -8.54 9.58 2.29
C PRO A 259 -8.48 8.07 2.52
N VAL A 260 -9.66 7.42 2.41
CA VAL A 260 -9.77 5.96 2.49
C VAL A 260 -9.08 5.31 1.29
N ASN A 261 -8.22 4.33 1.55
CA ASN A 261 -7.48 3.62 0.51
C ASN A 261 -8.01 2.18 0.28
N PHE A 262 -8.64 1.57 1.28
CA PHE A 262 -9.23 0.24 1.22
C PHE A 262 -10.65 0.23 1.79
N ASN A 263 -11.56 -0.48 1.09
CA ASN A 263 -12.94 -0.68 1.54
C ASN A 263 -13.39 -2.11 1.27
N SER A 264 -12.87 -3.08 2.06
CA SER A 264 -13.18 -4.52 1.94
C SER A 264 -13.15 -5.03 0.49
N PRO A 265 -12.00 -4.94 -0.22
CA PRO A 265 -11.91 -5.18 -1.66
C PRO A 265 -12.23 -6.61 -2.07
N TYR A 266 -12.00 -7.60 -1.22
CA TYR A 266 -12.28 -9.00 -1.52
C TYR A 266 -13.78 -9.39 -1.38
N GLN A 267 -14.64 -8.41 -1.06
CA GLN A 267 -16.11 -8.54 -1.16
C GLN A 267 -16.64 -8.07 -2.53
N ALA A 268 -15.76 -7.66 -3.43
CA ALA A 268 -16.13 -7.15 -4.73
C ALA A 268 -16.77 -8.25 -5.61
N VAL A 269 -17.80 -7.87 -6.36
CA VAL A 269 -18.53 -8.73 -7.29
C VAL A 269 -18.20 -8.46 -8.76
N SER A 270 -17.19 -7.64 -9.02
CA SER A 270 -16.65 -7.35 -10.35
C SER A 270 -15.25 -6.75 -10.23
N ILE A 271 -14.45 -6.80 -11.31
CA ILE A 271 -13.11 -6.20 -11.32
C ILE A 271 -13.20 -4.68 -11.19
N LYS A 272 -14.21 -4.07 -11.76
CA LYS A 272 -14.46 -2.63 -11.57
C LYS A 272 -14.79 -2.30 -10.11
N ASP A 273 -15.62 -3.11 -9.43
CA ASP A 273 -15.94 -2.94 -8.01
C ASP A 273 -14.69 -3.16 -7.13
N PHE A 274 -13.84 -4.16 -7.46
CA PHE A 274 -12.58 -4.40 -6.78
C PHE A 274 -11.69 -3.14 -6.80
N TRP A 275 -11.49 -2.51 -7.96
CA TRP A 275 -10.69 -1.28 -8.09
C TRP A 275 -11.36 -0.03 -7.51
N GLY A 276 -12.66 -0.09 -7.26
CA GLY A 276 -13.39 0.90 -6.45
C GLY A 276 -13.13 0.77 -4.95
N ARG A 277 -12.53 -0.35 -4.50
CA ARG A 277 -12.31 -0.71 -3.10
C ARG A 277 -10.84 -0.95 -2.74
N TRP A 278 -10.00 -1.29 -3.72
CA TRP A 278 -8.56 -1.52 -3.58
C TRP A 278 -7.79 -0.30 -4.05
N HIS A 279 -6.84 0.18 -3.22
CA HIS A 279 -5.93 1.29 -3.54
C HIS A 279 -6.66 2.48 -4.18
N ILE A 280 -7.72 2.94 -3.51
CA ILE A 280 -8.69 3.93 -4.03
C ILE A 280 -7.97 5.22 -4.45
N THR A 281 -6.97 5.66 -3.69
CA THR A 281 -6.24 6.89 -3.98
C THR A 281 -5.39 6.79 -5.25
N LEU A 282 -4.81 5.63 -5.54
CA LEU A 282 -4.12 5.34 -6.82
C LEU A 282 -5.10 5.35 -8.00
N SER A 283 -6.25 4.68 -7.84
CA SER A 283 -7.32 4.67 -8.84
C SER A 283 -7.83 6.09 -9.12
N ARG A 284 -7.93 6.94 -8.09
CA ARG A 284 -8.25 8.37 -8.22
C ARG A 284 -7.19 9.12 -9.02
N PHE A 285 -5.91 8.86 -8.75
CA PHE A 285 -4.80 9.47 -9.50
C PHE A 285 -4.88 9.14 -10.99
N PHE A 286 -4.92 7.87 -11.35
CA PHE A 286 -4.99 7.46 -12.76
C PHE A 286 -6.24 7.98 -13.46
N ARG A 287 -7.37 8.01 -12.76
CA ARG A 287 -8.61 8.58 -13.31
C ARG A 287 -8.45 10.06 -13.64
N GLN A 288 -7.89 10.86 -12.74
CA GLN A 288 -7.82 12.32 -12.89
C GLN A 288 -6.66 12.78 -13.77
N CYS A 289 -5.49 12.16 -13.60
CA CYS A 289 -4.28 12.58 -14.31
C CYS A 289 -4.09 11.91 -15.67
N VAL A 290 -4.73 10.76 -15.93
CA VAL A 290 -4.55 10.01 -17.17
C VAL A 290 -5.88 9.81 -17.90
N TYR A 291 -6.88 9.15 -17.27
CA TYR A 291 -8.11 8.75 -17.96
C TYR A 291 -8.93 9.92 -18.47
N ILE A 292 -9.20 10.91 -17.63
CA ILE A 292 -10.00 12.09 -18.00
C ILE A 292 -9.30 12.91 -19.09
N PRO A 293 -8.00 13.22 -18.99
CA PRO A 293 -7.28 13.94 -20.06
C PRO A 293 -7.27 13.23 -21.41
N LEU A 294 -7.28 11.89 -21.44
CA LEU A 294 -7.38 11.08 -22.66
C LEU A 294 -8.79 11.04 -23.28
N GLY A 295 -9.74 11.76 -22.67
CA GLY A 295 -11.15 11.83 -23.13
C GLY A 295 -12.10 10.91 -22.33
N GLY A 296 -11.58 10.13 -21.38
CA GLY A 296 -12.40 9.28 -20.51
C GLY A 296 -13.29 8.30 -21.29
N ASN A 297 -14.58 8.32 -21.00
CA ASN A 297 -15.61 7.51 -21.68
C ASN A 297 -16.44 8.31 -22.73
N ARG A 298 -16.04 9.55 -23.03
CA ARG A 298 -16.86 10.46 -23.88
C ARG A 298 -16.65 10.25 -25.38
N LYS A 299 -15.58 9.55 -25.78
CA LYS A 299 -15.17 9.34 -27.18
C LYS A 299 -15.50 7.95 -27.71
N GLY A 300 -16.54 7.31 -27.20
CA GLY A 300 -17.00 5.99 -27.65
C GLY A 300 -16.31 4.82 -26.94
N THR A 301 -16.81 3.60 -27.22
CA THR A 301 -16.39 2.37 -26.50
C THR A 301 -14.96 1.99 -26.80
N ALA A 302 -14.50 2.06 -28.05
CA ALA A 302 -13.13 1.70 -28.44
C ALA A 302 -12.08 2.57 -27.71
N VAL A 303 -12.30 3.90 -27.68
CA VAL A 303 -11.41 4.82 -26.96
C VAL A 303 -11.43 4.55 -25.45
N THR A 304 -12.59 4.22 -24.90
CA THR A 304 -12.71 3.88 -23.48
C THR A 304 -11.93 2.60 -23.16
N CYS A 305 -12.05 1.55 -23.97
CA CYS A 305 -11.30 0.29 -23.79
C CYS A 305 -9.79 0.52 -23.89
N ARG A 306 -9.34 1.30 -24.88
CA ARG A 306 -7.92 1.70 -25.00
C ARG A 306 -7.45 2.43 -23.73
N ASN A 307 -8.23 3.40 -23.24
CA ASN A 307 -7.85 4.18 -22.06
C ASN A 307 -7.78 3.30 -20.80
N ILE A 308 -8.69 2.32 -20.64
CA ILE A 308 -8.65 1.33 -19.56
C ILE A 308 -7.37 0.51 -19.65
N MET A 309 -7.06 -0.07 -20.83
CA MET A 309 -5.83 -0.85 -21.01
C MET A 309 -4.58 -0.02 -20.68
N LEU A 310 -4.51 1.20 -21.18
CA LEU A 310 -3.36 2.10 -20.94
C LEU A 310 -3.16 2.38 -19.44
N ILE A 311 -4.24 2.66 -18.69
CA ILE A 311 -4.16 2.89 -17.25
C ILE A 311 -3.58 1.69 -16.52
N PHE A 312 -4.06 0.49 -16.82
CA PHE A 312 -3.61 -0.72 -16.15
C PHE A 312 -2.18 -1.10 -16.52
N LEU A 313 -1.78 -0.91 -17.76
CA LEU A 313 -0.38 -1.09 -18.17
C LEU A 313 0.55 -0.08 -17.48
N LEU A 314 0.15 1.20 -17.41
CA LEU A 314 0.89 2.22 -16.66
C LEU A 314 0.92 1.93 -15.15
N SER A 315 -0.18 1.41 -14.60
CA SER A 315 -0.22 0.98 -13.20
C SER A 315 0.72 -0.20 -12.93
N GLY A 316 0.73 -1.20 -13.82
CA GLY A 316 1.67 -2.31 -13.74
C GLY A 316 3.12 -1.83 -13.81
N LEU A 317 3.44 -1.00 -14.78
CA LEU A 317 4.77 -0.40 -14.91
C LEU A 317 5.15 0.38 -13.65
N TRP A 318 4.24 1.17 -13.08
CA TRP A 318 4.49 1.93 -11.86
C TRP A 318 4.77 1.03 -10.64
N HIS A 319 4.13 -0.12 -10.54
CA HIS A 319 4.36 -1.05 -9.43
C HIS A 319 5.77 -1.63 -9.44
N GLY A 320 6.31 -2.01 -10.59
CA GLY A 320 7.64 -2.62 -10.62
C GLY A 320 8.28 -2.69 -11.99
N ALA A 321 9.60 -2.79 -11.97
CA ALA A 321 10.45 -2.98 -13.14
C ALA A 321 10.57 -4.49 -13.45
N GLY A 322 9.54 -5.07 -14.08
CA GLY A 322 9.51 -6.49 -14.40
C GLY A 322 8.31 -6.88 -15.28
N TRP A 323 8.48 -7.93 -16.06
CA TRP A 323 7.45 -8.44 -16.97
C TRP A 323 6.19 -8.93 -16.23
N GLY A 324 6.33 -9.45 -15.01
CA GLY A 324 5.20 -9.88 -14.18
C GLY A 324 4.21 -8.76 -13.94
N PHE A 325 4.68 -7.53 -13.65
CA PHE A 325 3.82 -6.35 -13.44
C PHE A 325 3.10 -5.91 -14.70
N ILE A 326 3.74 -6.06 -15.88
CA ILE A 326 3.11 -5.73 -17.17
C ILE A 326 1.99 -6.74 -17.47
N VAL A 327 2.26 -8.04 -17.25
CA VAL A 327 1.24 -9.09 -17.39
C VAL A 327 0.08 -8.86 -16.42
N TRP A 328 0.36 -8.56 -15.16
CA TRP A 328 -0.64 -8.21 -14.16
C TRP A 328 -1.51 -7.03 -14.61
N GLY A 329 -0.91 -5.97 -15.11
CA GLY A 329 -1.62 -4.82 -15.66
C GLY A 329 -2.49 -5.19 -16.87
N ALA A 330 -1.95 -5.99 -17.79
CA ALA A 330 -2.69 -6.46 -18.97
C ALA A 330 -3.90 -7.33 -18.58
N LEU A 331 -3.76 -8.23 -17.59
CA LEU A 331 -4.85 -9.05 -17.06
C LEU A 331 -5.98 -8.18 -16.49
N HIS A 332 -5.65 -7.25 -15.60
CA HIS A 332 -6.67 -6.37 -14.99
C HIS A 332 -7.32 -5.44 -16.01
N GLY A 333 -6.54 -4.88 -16.93
CA GLY A 333 -7.05 -4.06 -18.02
C GLY A 333 -7.98 -4.84 -18.94
N GLY A 334 -7.55 -6.04 -19.34
CA GLY A 334 -8.35 -6.96 -20.19
C GLY A 334 -9.65 -7.37 -19.52
N ALA A 335 -9.61 -7.73 -18.23
CA ALA A 335 -10.79 -8.10 -17.48
C ALA A 335 -11.81 -6.93 -17.37
N GLN A 336 -11.34 -5.71 -17.09
CA GLN A 336 -12.24 -4.54 -17.08
C GLN A 336 -12.80 -4.19 -18.46
N VAL A 337 -12.04 -4.38 -19.53
CA VAL A 337 -12.51 -4.23 -20.90
C VAL A 337 -13.58 -5.29 -21.20
N ALA A 338 -13.35 -6.55 -20.84
CA ALA A 338 -14.32 -7.63 -20.99
C ALA A 338 -15.62 -7.34 -20.23
N GLU A 339 -15.55 -6.95 -18.95
CA GLU A 339 -16.74 -6.53 -18.17
C GLU A 339 -17.50 -5.41 -18.85
N ARG A 340 -16.81 -4.43 -19.43
CA ARG A 340 -17.44 -3.32 -20.13
C ARG A 340 -18.18 -3.77 -21.39
N LEU A 341 -17.56 -4.65 -22.19
CA LEU A 341 -18.15 -5.16 -23.44
C LEU A 341 -19.32 -6.11 -23.21
N LEU A 342 -19.28 -6.84 -22.08
CA LEU A 342 -20.32 -7.77 -21.66
C LEU A 342 -21.44 -7.11 -20.86
N LYS A 343 -21.29 -5.83 -20.50
CA LYS A 343 -22.29 -5.11 -19.71
C LYS A 343 -23.65 -5.12 -20.39
N GLY A 344 -24.68 -5.61 -19.67
CA GLY A 344 -26.05 -5.75 -20.18
C GLY A 344 -26.28 -6.99 -21.05
N LYS A 345 -25.22 -7.77 -21.36
CA LYS A 345 -25.32 -9.04 -22.12
C LYS A 345 -25.25 -10.27 -21.22
N VAL A 346 -24.53 -10.18 -20.12
CA VAL A 346 -24.33 -11.27 -19.15
C VAL A 346 -24.74 -10.77 -17.78
N SER A 347 -25.58 -11.53 -17.09
CA SER A 347 -25.96 -11.33 -15.70
C SER A 347 -25.60 -12.58 -14.91
N LEU A 348 -24.74 -12.44 -13.92
CA LEU A 348 -24.32 -13.52 -13.04
C LEU A 348 -24.97 -13.37 -11.67
N PRO A 349 -25.37 -14.47 -11.01
CA PRO A 349 -25.73 -14.44 -9.60
C PRO A 349 -24.58 -13.87 -8.76
N LYS A 350 -24.90 -13.07 -7.76
CA LYS A 350 -23.88 -12.39 -6.92
C LYS A 350 -22.81 -13.33 -6.35
N PRO A 351 -23.13 -14.53 -5.82
CA PRO A 351 -22.10 -15.44 -5.32
C PRO A 351 -21.12 -15.90 -6.40
N LEU A 352 -21.61 -16.20 -7.60
CA LEU A 352 -20.76 -16.62 -8.72
C LEU A 352 -19.89 -15.46 -9.23
N ALA A 353 -20.47 -14.26 -9.34
CA ALA A 353 -19.73 -13.05 -9.72
C ALA A 353 -18.63 -12.73 -8.71
N TRP A 354 -18.90 -12.86 -7.42
CA TRP A 354 -17.91 -12.74 -6.36
C TRP A 354 -16.80 -13.79 -6.49
N LEU A 355 -17.15 -15.06 -6.64
CA LEU A 355 -16.18 -16.15 -6.75
C LEU A 355 -15.24 -15.96 -7.94
N LEU A 356 -15.79 -15.64 -9.12
CA LEU A 356 -15.00 -15.39 -10.33
C LEU A 356 -14.07 -14.18 -10.16
N THR A 357 -14.57 -13.11 -9.53
CA THR A 357 -13.76 -11.93 -9.23
C THR A 357 -12.63 -12.27 -8.27
N PHE A 358 -12.92 -12.99 -7.19
CA PHE A 358 -11.95 -13.41 -6.19
C PHE A 358 -10.86 -14.30 -6.81
N LEU A 359 -11.26 -15.34 -7.56
CA LEU A 359 -10.31 -16.24 -8.23
C LEU A 359 -9.43 -15.49 -9.24
N PHE A 360 -10.02 -14.62 -10.06
CA PHE A 360 -9.27 -13.82 -11.02
C PHE A 360 -8.20 -12.96 -10.32
N VAL A 361 -8.58 -12.26 -9.25
CA VAL A 361 -7.66 -11.40 -8.49
C VAL A 361 -6.52 -12.23 -7.88
N ASN A 362 -6.82 -13.41 -7.34
CA ASN A 362 -5.81 -14.32 -6.80
C ASN A 362 -4.81 -14.77 -7.89
N ILE A 363 -5.30 -15.15 -9.08
CA ILE A 363 -4.44 -15.52 -10.22
C ILE A 363 -3.58 -14.33 -10.66
N ALA A 364 -4.15 -13.14 -10.74
CA ALA A 364 -3.40 -11.94 -11.11
C ALA A 364 -2.30 -11.60 -10.10
N TRP A 365 -2.54 -11.81 -8.79
CA TRP A 365 -1.54 -11.60 -7.75
C TRP A 365 -0.31 -12.52 -7.89
N VAL A 366 -0.44 -13.70 -8.51
CA VAL A 366 0.71 -14.58 -8.76
C VAL A 366 1.75 -13.89 -9.64
N PHE A 367 1.30 -13.22 -10.71
CA PHE A 367 2.21 -12.46 -11.60
C PHE A 367 2.80 -11.23 -10.91
N PHE A 368 2.09 -10.66 -9.95
CA PHE A 368 2.58 -9.52 -9.19
C PHE A 368 3.72 -9.88 -8.22
N ARG A 369 3.68 -11.09 -7.64
CA ARG A 369 4.67 -11.56 -6.63
C ARG A 369 5.86 -12.29 -7.26
N ALA A 370 5.62 -13.01 -8.32
CA ALA A 370 6.64 -13.87 -8.93
C ALA A 370 7.83 -13.06 -9.48
N ASP A 371 9.03 -13.58 -9.31
CA ASP A 371 10.27 -12.98 -9.82
C ASP A 371 10.36 -13.03 -11.36
N SER A 372 9.62 -13.96 -11.98
CA SER A 372 9.53 -14.09 -13.42
C SER A 372 8.16 -14.61 -13.85
N VAL A 373 7.79 -14.35 -15.12
CA VAL A 373 6.58 -14.93 -15.72
C VAL A 373 6.63 -16.45 -15.71
N GLY A 374 7.82 -17.04 -15.90
CA GLY A 374 8.03 -18.49 -15.83
C GLY A 374 7.70 -19.07 -14.46
N GLN A 375 8.14 -18.44 -13.38
CA GLN A 375 7.82 -18.83 -12.01
C GLN A 375 6.31 -18.71 -11.72
N ALA A 376 5.66 -17.65 -12.19
CA ALA A 376 4.22 -17.50 -12.07
C ALA A 376 3.46 -18.65 -12.77
N LEU A 377 3.85 -18.97 -13.99
CA LEU A 377 3.25 -20.06 -14.75
C LEU A 377 3.51 -21.43 -14.11
N ALA A 378 4.71 -21.66 -13.57
CA ALA A 378 5.04 -22.88 -12.84
C ALA A 378 4.15 -23.08 -11.61
N LEU A 379 3.93 -22.03 -10.81
CA LEU A 379 3.04 -22.10 -9.66
C LEU A 379 1.58 -22.36 -10.08
N LEU A 380 1.10 -21.68 -11.12
CA LEU A 380 -0.27 -21.86 -11.62
C LEU A 380 -0.48 -23.24 -12.25
N SER A 381 0.49 -23.76 -12.98
CA SER A 381 0.41 -25.10 -13.57
C SER A 381 0.41 -26.21 -12.52
N GLY A 382 1.03 -25.97 -11.36
CA GLY A 382 0.98 -26.87 -10.21
C GLY A 382 -0.44 -27.15 -9.71
N LEU A 383 -1.38 -26.22 -9.87
CA LEU A 383 -2.80 -26.43 -9.52
C LEU A 383 -3.48 -27.54 -10.34
N PHE A 384 -2.98 -27.85 -11.54
CA PHE A 384 -3.57 -28.81 -12.48
C PHE A 384 -2.84 -30.17 -12.46
N GLN A 385 -1.83 -30.33 -11.60
CA GLN A 385 -1.16 -31.61 -11.42
C GLN A 385 -2.05 -32.60 -10.67
N PRO A 386 -1.90 -33.92 -10.89
CA PRO A 386 -2.57 -34.91 -10.08
C PRO A 386 -2.03 -34.90 -8.64
N GLY A 387 -2.80 -35.43 -7.69
CA GLY A 387 -2.35 -35.61 -6.31
C GLY A 387 -2.85 -34.51 -5.35
N TRP A 388 -4.04 -33.97 -5.61
CA TRP A 388 -4.73 -33.16 -4.60
C TRP A 388 -4.90 -33.97 -3.29
N GLY A 389 -4.48 -33.39 -2.18
CA GLY A 389 -4.49 -34.03 -0.87
C GLY A 389 -4.36 -33.01 0.26
N LEU A 390 -3.84 -33.45 1.38
CA LEU A 390 -3.52 -32.56 2.50
C LEU A 390 -2.27 -31.71 2.15
N PRO A 391 -2.15 -30.51 2.73
CA PRO A 391 -0.93 -29.70 2.60
C PRO A 391 0.29 -30.49 3.07
N SER A 392 1.44 -30.24 2.44
CA SER A 392 2.67 -30.89 2.87
C SER A 392 3.10 -30.46 4.28
N PRO A 393 3.78 -31.33 5.04
CA PRO A 393 4.34 -30.94 6.33
C PRO A 393 5.32 -29.77 6.23
N GLY A 394 6.03 -29.64 5.09
CA GLY A 394 6.91 -28.51 4.83
C GLY A 394 6.17 -27.20 4.70
N PHE A 395 5.02 -27.18 4.02
CA PHE A 395 4.18 -25.99 3.94
C PHE A 395 3.56 -25.62 5.29
N ALA A 396 3.02 -26.60 6.02
CA ALA A 396 2.47 -26.38 7.36
C ALA A 396 3.53 -25.82 8.32
N GLY A 397 4.75 -26.36 8.26
CA GLY A 397 5.88 -25.89 9.09
C GLY A 397 6.42 -24.51 8.72
N ALA A 398 6.13 -24.00 7.52
CA ALA A 398 6.52 -22.66 7.11
C ALA A 398 5.64 -21.58 7.76
N LEU A 399 4.41 -21.89 8.16
CA LEU A 399 3.52 -20.93 8.84
C LEU A 399 3.97 -20.75 10.30
N PRO A 400 4.29 -19.54 10.78
CA PRO A 400 5.07 -19.32 12.02
C PRO A 400 4.29 -19.48 13.33
N MET A 401 3.20 -20.22 13.35
CA MET A 401 2.63 -20.68 14.61
C MET A 401 3.52 -21.68 15.36
N THR A 402 4.62 -22.12 14.72
CA THR A 402 5.67 -22.95 15.33
C THR A 402 6.25 -22.36 16.62
N VAL A 403 6.31 -21.05 16.80
CA VAL A 403 6.79 -20.44 18.05
C VAL A 403 5.83 -20.73 19.20
N ILE A 404 4.51 -20.61 18.97
CA ILE A 404 3.48 -20.95 19.96
C ILE A 404 3.43 -22.47 20.14
N CYS A 405 3.61 -23.21 19.05
CA CYS A 405 3.63 -24.66 19.06
C CYS A 405 4.88 -25.23 19.76
N ASN A 406 6.06 -24.66 19.57
CA ASN A 406 7.29 -25.07 20.25
C ASN A 406 7.23 -24.78 21.76
N ALA A 407 6.58 -23.68 22.17
CA ALA A 407 6.28 -23.45 23.59
C ALA A 407 5.33 -24.49 24.17
N LEU A 408 4.42 -25.07 23.38
CA LEU A 408 3.53 -26.16 23.80
C LEU A 408 4.23 -27.53 23.75
N VAL A 409 5.26 -27.72 22.90
CA VAL A 409 6.06 -28.95 22.76
C VAL A 409 6.98 -29.17 23.97
N SER A 410 7.28 -28.13 24.75
CA SER A 410 8.00 -28.26 26.03
C SER A 410 7.17 -28.87 27.16
N LEU A 411 5.90 -29.25 26.90
CA LEU A 411 5.04 -29.95 27.84
C LEU A 411 5.29 -31.48 27.86
N PRO A 412 5.07 -32.20 29.01
CA PRO A 412 5.42 -33.60 29.14
C PRO A 412 4.75 -34.56 28.14
N GLY A 413 5.46 -35.59 27.71
CA GLY A 413 5.21 -36.45 26.54
C GLY A 413 3.86 -37.16 26.39
N GLN A 414 3.05 -37.30 27.44
CA GLN A 414 1.70 -37.93 27.36
C GLN A 414 0.64 -36.98 26.75
N LEU A 415 0.87 -35.68 26.76
CA LEU A 415 0.05 -34.66 26.07
C LEU A 415 0.44 -34.48 24.58
N LEU A 416 1.54 -35.11 24.16
CA LEU A 416 2.18 -34.90 22.87
C LEU A 416 1.56 -35.69 21.71
N GLU A 417 0.93 -36.82 21.93
CA GLU A 417 0.35 -37.59 20.81
C GLU A 417 -0.89 -36.91 20.20
N GLY A 418 -1.78 -36.37 21.03
CA GLY A 418 -2.84 -35.47 20.57
C GLY A 418 -2.32 -34.11 20.12
N GLY A 419 -1.21 -33.63 20.69
CA GLY A 419 -0.54 -32.36 20.39
C GLY A 419 0.13 -32.31 19.02
N ARG A 420 0.67 -33.44 18.52
CA ARG A 420 1.30 -33.46 17.16
C ARG A 420 0.32 -33.19 16.02
N ALA A 421 -0.90 -33.72 16.13
CA ALA A 421 -1.95 -33.38 15.16
C ALA A 421 -2.35 -31.91 15.26
N LEU A 422 -2.49 -31.37 16.49
CA LEU A 422 -2.77 -29.96 16.71
C LEU A 422 -1.65 -29.05 16.18
N LEU A 423 -0.39 -29.44 16.36
CA LEU A 423 0.79 -28.73 15.83
C LEU A 423 0.83 -28.66 14.30
N TYR A 424 0.28 -29.67 13.63
CA TYR A 424 0.15 -29.67 12.17
C TYR A 424 -1.03 -28.81 11.69
N TRP A 425 -2.20 -28.91 12.36
CA TRP A 425 -3.41 -28.25 11.93
C TRP A 425 -3.53 -26.79 12.36
N ALA A 426 -2.98 -26.43 13.53
CA ALA A 426 -3.08 -25.05 14.04
C ALA A 426 -2.51 -23.99 13.10
N PRO A 427 -1.32 -24.16 12.47
CA PRO A 427 -0.82 -23.23 11.47
C PRO A 427 -1.75 -23.09 10.26
N LEU A 428 -2.33 -24.21 9.80
CA LEU A 428 -3.24 -24.21 8.65
C LEU A 428 -4.56 -23.50 8.94
N MET A 429 -5.02 -23.49 10.21
CA MET A 429 -6.21 -22.74 10.63
C MET A 429 -6.02 -21.22 10.54
N ALA A 430 -4.78 -20.74 10.43
CA ALA A 430 -4.52 -19.32 10.19
C ALA A 430 -5.13 -18.84 8.85
N ILE A 431 -5.15 -19.72 7.82
CA ILE A 431 -5.68 -19.36 6.49
C ILE A 431 -7.20 -19.11 6.54
N PRO A 432 -8.07 -20.03 7.02
CA PRO A 432 -9.49 -19.75 7.14
C PRO A 432 -9.77 -18.58 8.11
N ALA A 433 -9.00 -18.41 9.18
CA ALA A 433 -9.11 -17.26 10.06
C ALA A 433 -8.78 -15.95 9.31
N GLY A 434 -7.72 -15.91 8.50
CA GLY A 434 -7.37 -14.79 7.65
C GLY A 434 -8.46 -14.47 6.63
N LEU A 435 -9.04 -15.48 5.98
CA LEU A 435 -10.18 -15.30 5.07
C LEU A 435 -11.42 -14.74 5.79
N ALA A 436 -11.70 -15.21 7.02
CA ALA A 436 -12.78 -14.65 7.84
C ALA A 436 -12.53 -13.16 8.18
N LEU A 437 -11.28 -12.78 8.44
CA LEU A 437 -10.90 -11.37 8.68
C LEU A 437 -11.13 -10.48 7.45
N LEU A 438 -11.10 -11.02 6.21
CA LEU A 438 -11.45 -10.26 5.01
C LEU A 438 -12.93 -9.82 4.99
N ALA A 439 -13.80 -10.54 5.68
CA ALA A 439 -15.21 -10.19 5.82
C ALA A 439 -15.45 -9.09 6.87
N CYS A 440 -14.49 -8.81 7.75
CA CYS A 440 -14.60 -7.77 8.77
C CYS A 440 -14.63 -6.37 8.13
N PRO A 441 -15.43 -5.44 8.68
CA PRO A 441 -15.43 -4.06 8.23
C PRO A 441 -14.04 -3.42 8.41
N ASN A 442 -13.67 -2.52 7.48
CA ASN A 442 -12.41 -1.79 7.57
C ASN A 442 -12.38 -0.93 8.86
N PRO A 443 -11.29 -0.95 9.67
CA PRO A 443 -11.12 -0.12 10.85
C PRO A 443 -11.36 1.37 10.60
N LEU A 444 -10.93 1.90 9.46
CA LEU A 444 -11.16 3.29 9.06
C LEU A 444 -12.64 3.66 8.93
N VAL A 445 -13.47 2.74 8.43
CA VAL A 445 -14.93 2.94 8.34
C VAL A 445 -15.55 2.90 9.74
N GLN A 446 -15.07 2.01 10.61
CA GLN A 446 -15.52 1.90 11.99
C GLN A 446 -15.16 3.14 12.83
N THR A 447 -14.03 3.79 12.52
CA THR A 447 -13.60 4.97 13.30
C THR A 447 -14.38 6.23 13.00
N LYS A 448 -15.11 6.31 11.89
CA LYS A 448 -16.01 7.46 11.60
C LYS A 448 -17.14 7.60 12.63
N GLN A 449 -17.56 6.50 13.24
CA GLN A 449 -18.57 6.44 14.30
C GLN A 449 -18.00 5.74 15.53
N PHE A 450 -16.77 6.09 15.91
CA PHE A 450 -16.08 5.41 17.00
C PHE A 450 -16.78 5.67 18.33
N ARG A 451 -17.16 4.59 18.99
CA ARG A 451 -17.65 4.61 20.37
C ARG A 451 -16.63 3.93 21.25
N PRO A 452 -16.04 4.62 22.24
CA PRO A 452 -15.14 4.01 23.20
C PRO A 452 -15.85 2.86 23.96
N ALA A 453 -15.12 1.76 24.18
CA ALA A 453 -15.59 0.62 24.95
C ALA A 453 -14.38 -0.09 25.57
N VAL A 454 -14.56 -0.70 26.74
CA VAL A 454 -13.48 -1.38 27.48
C VAL A 454 -12.82 -2.44 26.62
N TRP A 455 -13.59 -3.26 25.93
CA TRP A 455 -13.03 -4.32 25.07
C TRP A 455 -12.16 -3.78 23.94
N LYS A 456 -12.48 -2.59 23.39
CA LYS A 456 -11.65 -1.92 22.37
C LYS A 456 -10.33 -1.43 22.98
N ALA A 457 -10.37 -0.93 24.20
CA ALA A 457 -9.16 -0.52 24.91
C ALA A 457 -8.25 -1.72 25.17
N VAL A 458 -8.82 -2.83 25.67
CA VAL A 458 -8.07 -4.08 25.88
C VAL A 458 -7.47 -4.59 24.58
N LEU A 459 -8.26 -4.65 23.50
CA LEU A 459 -7.78 -5.06 22.18
C LEU A 459 -6.67 -4.16 21.67
N CYS A 460 -6.81 -2.84 21.84
CA CYS A 460 -5.80 -1.85 21.46
C CYS A 460 -4.47 -2.11 22.18
N VAL A 461 -4.50 -2.29 23.49
CA VAL A 461 -3.31 -2.59 24.31
C VAL A 461 -2.68 -3.91 23.87
N LEU A 462 -3.46 -4.96 23.71
CA LEU A 462 -2.95 -6.26 23.24
C LEU A 462 -2.28 -6.14 21.86
N CYS A 463 -2.95 -5.50 20.90
CA CYS A 463 -2.39 -5.29 19.56
C CYS A 463 -1.07 -4.50 19.60
N LEU A 464 -0.99 -3.43 20.41
CA LEU A 464 0.23 -2.61 20.54
C LEU A 464 1.36 -3.42 21.19
N VAL A 465 1.11 -4.04 22.34
CA VAL A 465 2.14 -4.77 23.09
C VAL A 465 2.69 -5.93 22.28
N VAL A 466 1.80 -6.77 21.71
CA VAL A 466 2.22 -7.91 20.91
C VAL A 466 2.97 -7.45 19.64
N SER A 467 2.46 -6.42 18.94
CA SER A 467 3.15 -5.92 17.74
C SER A 467 4.55 -5.37 18.06
N VAL A 468 4.72 -4.64 19.17
CA VAL A 468 6.02 -4.08 19.59
C VAL A 468 7.00 -5.20 19.94
N ILE A 469 6.54 -6.29 20.57
CA ILE A 469 7.40 -7.46 20.88
C ILE A 469 7.92 -8.11 19.57
N PHE A 470 7.10 -8.16 18.52
CA PHE A 470 7.42 -8.84 17.25
C PHE A 470 8.06 -7.93 16.18
N PHE A 471 8.43 -6.68 16.48
CA PHE A 471 9.07 -5.79 15.49
C PHE A 471 10.40 -6.32 14.92
N SER A 472 11.13 -7.12 15.64
CA SER A 472 12.43 -7.66 15.20
C SER A 472 12.33 -8.76 14.13
N GLY A 473 11.15 -9.32 13.89
CA GLY A 473 10.90 -10.39 12.93
C GLY A 473 10.18 -9.95 11.65
N VAL A 474 10.00 -8.64 11.44
CA VAL A 474 9.22 -8.14 10.30
C VAL A 474 10.13 -7.66 9.19
N ASP A 475 10.03 -8.33 8.05
CA ASP A 475 10.66 -7.88 6.81
C ASP A 475 10.12 -6.53 6.34
N THR A 476 10.92 -5.87 5.50
CA THR A 476 10.55 -4.59 4.89
C THR A 476 9.19 -4.69 4.18
N PHE A 477 8.45 -3.59 4.19
CA PHE A 477 7.16 -3.44 3.51
C PHE A 477 7.22 -3.93 2.06
N ILE A 478 6.26 -4.75 1.62
CA ILE A 478 6.23 -5.35 0.27
C ILE A 478 6.46 -4.29 -0.81
N TYR A 479 5.79 -3.14 -0.71
CA TYR A 479 5.93 -2.03 -1.67
C TYR A 479 7.22 -1.19 -1.51
N ALA A 480 8.03 -1.41 -0.49
CA ALA A 480 9.33 -0.75 -0.38
C ALA A 480 10.40 -1.40 -1.27
N ASN A 481 10.11 -2.60 -1.75
CA ASN A 481 11.00 -3.37 -2.63
C ASN A 481 10.64 -3.21 -4.12
N PHE A 482 9.60 -2.41 -4.44
CA PHE A 482 9.12 -2.18 -5.81
C PHE A 482 9.44 -0.80 -6.36
#